data_e2dfc6be20b75a2cc251c0f736fc499a
#
_entry.id   e2dfc6be20b75a2cc251c0f736fc499a
#
_cell.length_a   1.000
_cell.length_b   1.000
_cell.length_c   1.000
_cell.angle_alpha   90.00
_cell.angle_beta   90.00
_cell.angle_gamma   90.00
#
_symmetry.space_group_name_H-M   'P 1'
#
loop_
_entity.id
_entity.type
_entity.pdbx_description
1 polymer ?
#
loop_
_entity_poly.entity_id
_entity_poly.type
_entity_poly.pdbx_seq_one_letter_code
_entity_poly.pdbx_strand_id
1 'polypeptide(L)'
;SSAEFSRFQRGFMSVYYIAMTADWLQGPYVYALYSSYGFSKHNIAVLFIGGFGASMVFGTFAGVLSDRLGRKRSCMAYCFLYIVSCVTKHARDYNTLMLGRVTGGIATSLLFSAFESWLVCEHNARGFDTSLLSDTFSLMYFGNSLCAIVAGIVAQFAADGIPLTP
;
A
#
# COMPACT_ATOMS: atom_id res chain seq x y z
N SER A 1 23.88 -16.27 -11.16
CA SER A 1 23.60 -16.59 -12.57
C SER A 1 22.33 -15.86 -13.03
N SER A 2 22.17 -15.67 -14.36
CA SER A 2 20.99 -15.01 -14.94
C SER A 2 19.67 -15.67 -14.52
N ALA A 3 19.65 -16.99 -14.39
CA ALA A 3 18.48 -17.75 -13.96
C ALA A 3 18.12 -17.52 -12.49
N GLU A 4 19.10 -17.31 -11.64
CA GLU A 4 18.89 -17.00 -10.21
C GLU A 4 18.33 -15.61 -10.03
N PHE A 5 18.87 -14.63 -10.74
CA PHE A 5 18.33 -13.27 -10.75
C PHE A 5 16.88 -13.24 -11.24
N SER A 6 16.57 -13.90 -12.35
CA SER A 6 15.19 -13.94 -12.88
C SER A 6 14.20 -14.59 -11.91
N ARG A 7 14.63 -15.59 -11.16
CA ARG A 7 13.81 -16.22 -10.11
C ARG A 7 13.55 -15.25 -8.95
N PHE A 8 14.61 -14.58 -8.49
CA PHE A 8 14.50 -13.57 -7.42
C PHE A 8 13.58 -12.41 -7.85
N GLN A 9 13.83 -11.83 -9.02
CA GLN A 9 13.05 -10.72 -9.56
C GLN A 9 11.57 -11.07 -9.68
N ARG A 10 11.22 -12.23 -10.26
CA ARG A 10 9.83 -12.67 -10.37
C ARG A 10 9.17 -12.88 -9.02
N GLY A 11 9.86 -13.48 -8.06
CA GLY A 11 9.35 -13.68 -6.71
C GLY A 11 9.07 -12.35 -6.00
N PHE A 12 10.01 -11.43 -6.06
CA PHE A 12 9.86 -10.09 -5.50
C PHE A 12 8.70 -9.33 -6.15
N MET A 13 8.66 -9.28 -7.50
CA MET A 13 7.63 -8.57 -8.25
C MET A 13 6.23 -9.10 -7.97
N SER A 14 6.07 -10.41 -7.83
CA SER A 14 4.76 -11.00 -7.51
C SER A 14 4.24 -10.49 -6.17
N VAL A 15 5.07 -10.48 -5.13
CA VAL A 15 4.67 -9.98 -3.80
C VAL A 15 4.40 -8.48 -3.85
N TYR A 16 5.27 -7.71 -4.49
CA TYR A 16 5.14 -6.27 -4.64
C TYR A 16 3.85 -5.87 -5.35
N TYR A 17 3.54 -6.51 -6.50
CA TYR A 17 2.34 -6.19 -7.26
C TYR A 17 1.05 -6.58 -6.54
N ILE A 18 1.03 -7.67 -5.78
CA ILE A 18 -0.11 -8.02 -4.92
C ILE A 18 -0.32 -6.94 -3.86
N ALA A 19 0.74 -6.50 -3.20
CA ALA A 19 0.68 -5.44 -2.19
C ALA A 19 0.21 -4.11 -2.78
N MET A 20 0.74 -3.70 -3.95
CA MET A 20 0.34 -2.49 -4.66
C MET A 20 -1.10 -2.55 -5.14
N THR A 21 -1.54 -3.68 -5.68
CA THR A 21 -2.94 -3.87 -6.11
C THR A 21 -3.89 -3.74 -4.92
N ALA A 22 -3.54 -4.32 -3.78
CA ALA A 22 -4.33 -4.19 -2.56
C ALA A 22 -4.43 -2.73 -2.09
N ASP A 23 -3.34 -1.97 -2.18
CA ASP A 23 -3.33 -0.54 -1.84
C ASP A 23 -4.21 0.27 -2.79
N TRP A 24 -4.09 0.06 -4.10
CA TRP A 24 -4.89 0.77 -5.09
C TRP A 24 -6.38 0.42 -5.04
N LEU A 25 -6.75 -0.82 -4.70
CA LEU A 25 -8.15 -1.26 -4.65
C LEU A 25 -9.00 -0.48 -3.64
N GLN A 26 -8.44 -0.02 -2.53
CA GLN A 26 -9.21 0.70 -1.53
C GLN A 26 -9.38 2.20 -1.82
N GLY A 27 -8.57 2.78 -2.72
CA GLY A 27 -8.57 4.22 -2.97
C GLY A 27 -9.86 4.77 -3.58
N PRO A 28 -10.35 4.22 -4.70
CA PRO A 28 -11.36 4.88 -5.54
C PRO A 28 -12.71 5.15 -4.85
N TYR A 29 -13.16 4.25 -3.98
CA TYR A 29 -14.51 4.30 -3.41
C TYR A 29 -14.57 4.67 -1.92
N VAL A 30 -13.45 5.02 -1.30
CA VAL A 30 -13.43 5.40 0.13
C VAL A 30 -14.26 6.65 0.39
N TYR A 31 -14.22 7.63 -0.50
CA TYR A 31 -15.07 8.81 -0.40
C TYR A 31 -16.55 8.45 -0.44
N ALA A 32 -16.96 7.65 -1.42
CA ALA A 32 -18.33 7.20 -1.56
C ALA A 32 -18.82 6.41 -0.34
N LEU A 33 -17.95 5.55 0.22
CA LEU A 33 -18.23 4.80 1.43
C LEU A 33 -18.51 5.75 2.63
N TYR A 34 -17.65 6.72 2.86
CA TYR A 34 -17.86 7.67 3.97
C TYR A 34 -19.08 8.56 3.75
N SER A 35 -19.37 8.92 2.50
CA SER A 35 -20.58 9.65 2.15
C SER A 35 -21.83 8.82 2.42
N SER A 36 -21.82 7.52 2.12
CA SER A 36 -22.93 6.61 2.42
C SER A 36 -23.17 6.40 3.92
N TYR A 37 -22.16 6.64 4.76
CA TYR A 37 -22.29 6.64 6.22
C TYR A 37 -22.88 7.94 6.77
N GLY A 38 -23.15 8.92 5.91
CA GLY A 38 -23.77 10.20 6.30
C GLY A 38 -22.78 11.26 6.77
N PHE A 39 -21.47 11.07 6.58
CA PHE A 39 -20.49 12.09 6.97
C PHE A 39 -20.51 13.28 6.01
N SER A 40 -20.39 14.48 6.59
CA SER A 40 -20.27 15.72 5.83
C SER A 40 -18.98 15.75 5.01
N LYS A 41 -18.96 16.54 3.94
CA LYS A 41 -17.76 16.75 3.11
C LYS A 41 -16.56 17.21 3.94
N HIS A 42 -16.80 18.05 4.96
CA HIS A 42 -15.76 18.51 5.88
C HIS A 42 -15.16 17.34 6.68
N ASN A 43 -16.01 16.51 7.29
CA ASN A 43 -15.55 15.36 8.08
C ASN A 43 -14.78 14.36 7.22
N ILE A 44 -15.23 14.11 5.99
CA ILE A 44 -14.52 13.25 5.04
C ILE A 44 -13.15 13.84 4.69
N ALA A 45 -13.08 15.15 4.43
CA ALA A 45 -11.80 15.81 4.15
C ALA A 45 -10.82 15.68 5.32
N VAL A 46 -11.28 15.84 6.57
CA VAL A 46 -10.45 15.66 7.77
C VAL A 46 -9.96 14.22 7.90
N LEU A 47 -10.79 13.23 7.59
CA LEU A 47 -10.37 11.81 7.54
C LEU A 47 -9.24 11.57 6.51
N PHE A 48 -9.34 12.19 5.33
CA PHE A 48 -8.28 12.10 4.32
C PHE A 48 -7.00 12.81 4.77
N ILE A 49 -7.11 13.99 5.35
CA ILE A 49 -5.97 14.74 5.93
C ILE A 49 -5.28 13.90 7.02
N GLY A 50 -6.05 13.22 7.89
CA GLY A 50 -5.50 12.33 8.91
C GLY A 50 -4.68 11.19 8.31
N GLY A 51 -5.19 10.55 7.27
CA GLY A 51 -4.50 9.47 6.56
C GLY A 51 -3.23 9.93 5.84
N PHE A 52 -3.32 10.99 5.05
CA PHE A 52 -2.16 11.55 4.34
C PHE A 52 -1.13 12.16 5.30
N GLY A 53 -1.59 12.84 6.36
CA GLY A 53 -0.72 13.37 7.40
C GLY A 53 0.05 12.28 8.13
N ALA A 54 -0.60 11.18 8.48
CA ALA A 54 0.05 10.00 9.07
C ALA A 54 1.10 9.42 8.12
N SER A 55 0.77 9.27 6.82
CA SER A 55 1.71 8.79 5.82
C SER A 55 2.92 9.72 5.67
N MET A 56 2.71 11.03 5.66
CA MET A 56 3.78 12.01 5.56
C MET A 56 4.73 11.96 6.77
N VAL A 57 4.18 11.95 7.98
CA VAL A 57 4.98 11.91 9.22
C VAL A 57 5.75 10.59 9.33
N PHE A 58 5.06 9.47 9.19
CA PHE A 58 5.70 8.14 9.28
C PHE A 58 6.62 7.85 8.11
N GLY A 59 6.32 8.34 6.91
CA GLY A 59 7.17 8.20 5.74
C GLY A 59 8.59 8.71 5.96
N THR A 60 8.74 9.77 6.75
CA THR A 60 10.05 10.34 7.12
C THR A 60 10.92 9.34 7.91
N PHE A 61 10.31 8.48 8.71
CA PHE A 61 11.01 7.54 9.60
C PHE A 61 10.93 6.09 9.12
N ALA A 62 10.05 5.78 8.17
CA ALA A 62 9.73 4.41 7.76
C ALA A 62 10.96 3.66 7.23
N GLY A 63 11.84 4.32 6.49
CA GLY A 63 13.10 3.73 6.00
C GLY A 63 14.00 3.30 7.15
N VAL A 64 14.29 4.23 8.08
CA VAL A 64 15.14 3.96 9.25
C VAL A 64 14.53 2.87 10.14
N LEU A 65 13.21 2.90 10.32
CA LEU A 65 12.49 1.90 11.10
C LEU A 65 12.56 0.52 10.43
N SER A 66 12.41 0.46 9.12
CA SER A 66 12.54 -0.76 8.33
C SER A 66 13.93 -1.37 8.42
N ASP A 67 14.98 -0.55 8.43
CA ASP A 67 16.36 -1.00 8.58
C ASP A 67 16.63 -1.56 9.99
N ARG A 68 16.06 -0.94 11.03
CA ARG A 68 16.22 -1.38 12.43
C ARG A 68 15.40 -2.62 12.78
N LEU A 69 14.14 -2.68 12.37
CA LEU A 69 13.24 -3.80 12.68
C LEU A 69 13.49 -5.02 11.80
N GLY A 70 14.13 -4.81 10.68
CA GLY A 70 14.31 -5.81 9.63
C GLY A 70 13.14 -5.83 8.64
N ARG A 71 13.46 -6.01 7.39
CA ARG A 71 12.57 -5.85 6.22
C ARG A 71 11.36 -6.79 6.26
N LYS A 72 11.59 -8.05 6.65
CA LYS A 72 10.51 -9.03 6.80
C LYS A 72 9.46 -8.57 7.83
N ARG A 73 9.92 -8.10 8.98
CA ARG A 73 9.02 -7.61 10.05
C ARG A 73 8.26 -6.37 9.61
N SER A 74 8.91 -5.48 8.84
CA SER A 74 8.28 -4.28 8.31
C SER A 74 7.21 -4.61 7.27
N CYS A 75 7.45 -5.59 6.38
CA CYS A 75 6.43 -6.07 5.45
C CYS A 75 5.25 -6.75 6.19
N MET A 76 5.52 -7.50 7.25
CA MET A 76 4.46 -8.08 8.09
C MET A 76 3.66 -7.01 8.84
N ALA A 77 4.33 -5.98 9.36
CA ALA A 77 3.69 -4.83 10.00
C ALA A 77 2.78 -4.07 9.02
N TYR A 78 3.24 -3.89 7.77
CA TYR A 78 2.40 -3.36 6.70
C TYR A 78 1.11 -4.16 6.53
N CYS A 79 1.21 -5.48 6.37
CA CYS A 79 0.04 -6.34 6.20
C CYS A 79 -0.93 -6.23 7.39
N PHE A 80 -0.42 -6.27 8.61
CA PHE A 80 -1.24 -6.16 9.81
C PHE A 80 -1.96 -4.81 9.91
N LEU A 81 -1.24 -3.71 9.74
CA LEU A 81 -1.81 -2.36 9.79
C LEU A 81 -2.84 -2.14 8.67
N TYR A 82 -2.60 -2.75 7.51
CA TYR A 82 -3.51 -2.66 6.39
C TYR A 82 -4.81 -3.43 6.65
N ILE A 83 -4.74 -4.62 7.24
CA ILE A 83 -5.90 -5.39 7.67
C ILE A 83 -6.72 -4.58 8.69
N VAL A 84 -6.07 -3.99 9.70
CA VAL A 84 -6.74 -3.12 10.68
C VAL A 84 -7.44 -1.96 9.97
N SER A 85 -6.76 -1.28 9.06
CA SER A 85 -7.35 -0.19 8.28
C SER A 85 -8.58 -0.64 7.47
N CYS A 86 -8.56 -1.83 6.89
CA CYS A 86 -9.70 -2.37 6.15
C CYS A 86 -10.87 -2.74 7.08
N VAL A 87 -10.59 -3.37 8.22
CA VAL A 87 -11.61 -3.77 9.19
C VAL A 87 -12.33 -2.55 9.77
N THR A 88 -11.60 -1.48 10.08
CA THR A 88 -12.20 -0.24 10.61
C THR A 88 -13.20 0.41 9.66
N LYS A 89 -13.09 0.17 8.34
CA LYS A 89 -14.05 0.71 7.35
C LYS A 89 -15.47 0.17 7.48
N HIS A 90 -15.65 -0.96 8.16
CA HIS A 90 -16.98 -1.51 8.46
C HIS A 90 -17.69 -0.78 9.61
N ALA A 91 -16.97 -0.02 10.41
CA ALA A 91 -17.56 0.78 11.46
C ALA A 91 -18.11 2.11 10.89
N ARG A 92 -19.24 2.55 11.44
CA ARG A 92 -19.82 3.86 11.09
C ARG A 92 -19.45 4.97 12.08
N ASP A 93 -18.52 4.66 12.99
CA ASP A 93 -18.03 5.61 13.97
C ASP A 93 -16.83 6.40 13.43
N TYR A 94 -16.89 7.73 13.57
CA TYR A 94 -15.88 8.64 13.05
C TYR A 94 -14.47 8.37 13.62
N ASN A 95 -14.38 8.12 14.94
CA ASN A 95 -13.09 7.90 15.58
C ASN A 95 -12.44 6.58 15.11
N THR A 96 -13.25 5.55 14.93
CA THR A 96 -12.79 4.26 14.38
C THR A 96 -12.31 4.41 12.94
N LEU A 97 -13.03 5.19 12.12
CA LEU A 97 -12.61 5.49 10.75
C LEU A 97 -11.33 6.32 10.73
N MET A 98 -11.15 7.28 11.64
CA MET A 98 -9.93 8.06 11.77
C MET A 98 -8.74 7.16 12.15
N LEU A 99 -8.92 6.24 13.09
CA LEU A 99 -7.91 5.23 13.44
C LEU A 99 -7.52 4.42 12.20
N GLY A 100 -8.50 3.98 11.41
CA GLY A 100 -8.28 3.26 10.16
C GLY A 100 -7.53 4.08 9.11
N ARG A 101 -7.80 5.39 9.04
CA ARG A 101 -7.06 6.30 8.13
C ARG A 101 -5.61 6.48 8.57
N VAL A 102 -5.36 6.64 9.86
CA VAL A 102 -4.00 6.75 10.41
C VAL A 102 -3.21 5.46 10.23
N THR A 103 -3.79 4.31 10.58
CA THR A 103 -3.13 3.00 10.40
C THR A 103 -2.87 2.70 8.93
N GLY A 104 -3.81 3.04 8.04
CA GLY A 104 -3.64 2.93 6.60
C GLY A 104 -2.51 3.82 6.06
N GLY A 105 -2.41 5.06 6.55
CA GLY A 105 -1.32 5.97 6.19
C GLY A 105 0.06 5.45 6.62
N ILE A 106 0.16 4.89 7.83
CA ILE A 106 1.39 4.23 8.29
C ILE A 106 1.71 3.02 7.42
N ALA A 107 0.72 2.19 7.10
CA ALA A 107 0.89 1.03 6.25
C ALA A 107 1.41 1.43 4.86
N THR A 108 0.85 2.46 4.23
CA THR A 108 1.30 2.97 2.93
C THR A 108 2.77 3.44 3.00
N SER A 109 3.18 4.09 4.08
CA SER A 109 4.58 4.49 4.29
C SER A 109 5.52 3.29 4.34
N LEU A 110 5.11 2.22 5.03
CA LEU A 110 5.88 0.96 5.07
C LEU A 110 5.90 0.27 3.71
N LEU A 111 4.80 0.30 2.95
CA LEU A 111 4.73 -0.28 1.61
C LEU A 111 5.80 0.30 0.70
N PHE A 112 5.92 1.62 0.62
CA PHE A 112 6.91 2.27 -0.23
C PHE A 112 8.35 2.12 0.29
N SER A 113 8.57 2.12 1.60
CA SER A 113 9.92 2.08 2.17
C SER A 113 10.46 0.67 2.34
N ALA A 114 9.66 -0.24 2.90
CA ALA A 114 10.13 -1.57 3.27
C ALA A 114 10.39 -2.46 2.05
N PHE A 115 9.55 -2.37 1.03
CA PHE A 115 9.71 -3.18 -0.19
C PHE A 115 10.92 -2.75 -1.02
N GLU A 116 11.15 -1.43 -1.16
CA GLU A 116 12.33 -0.92 -1.84
C GLU A 116 13.62 -1.28 -1.07
N SER A 117 13.62 -1.09 0.24
CA SER A 117 14.75 -1.49 1.10
C SER A 117 15.01 -3.00 1.04
N TRP A 118 13.96 -3.82 1.00
CA TRP A 118 14.10 -5.26 0.81
C TRP A 118 14.73 -5.60 -0.53
N LEU A 119 14.26 -5.01 -1.63
CA LEU A 119 14.81 -5.23 -2.96
C LEU A 119 16.31 -4.92 -3.00
N VAL A 120 16.69 -3.71 -2.58
CA VAL A 120 18.09 -3.25 -2.63
C VAL A 120 19.01 -4.14 -1.80
N CYS A 121 18.56 -4.47 -0.60
CA CYS A 121 19.39 -5.28 0.28
C CYS A 121 19.57 -6.71 -0.20
N GLU A 122 18.50 -7.36 -0.63
CA GLU A 122 18.57 -8.74 -1.12
C GLU A 122 19.35 -8.82 -2.44
N HIS A 123 19.19 -7.82 -3.30
CA HIS A 123 19.96 -7.67 -4.53
C HIS A 123 21.46 -7.60 -4.25
N ASN A 124 21.86 -6.73 -3.32
CA ASN A 124 23.26 -6.56 -2.94
C ASN A 124 23.81 -7.78 -2.20
N ALA A 125 23.03 -8.39 -1.31
CA ALA A 125 23.45 -9.58 -0.57
C ALA A 125 23.74 -10.78 -1.48
N ARG A 126 23.04 -10.86 -2.61
CA ARG A 126 23.25 -11.91 -3.64
C ARG A 126 24.35 -11.56 -4.65
N GLY A 127 24.92 -10.37 -4.57
CA GLY A 127 25.98 -9.91 -5.46
C GLY A 127 25.55 -9.76 -6.93
N PHE A 128 24.30 -9.40 -7.18
CA PHE A 128 23.81 -9.12 -8.52
C PHE A 128 24.37 -7.80 -9.06
N ASP A 129 24.49 -7.69 -10.37
CA ASP A 129 24.99 -6.48 -11.04
C ASP A 129 24.06 -5.29 -10.78
N THR A 130 24.66 -4.13 -10.48
CA THR A 130 23.92 -2.89 -10.16
C THR A 130 23.04 -2.41 -11.32
N SER A 131 23.40 -2.70 -12.57
CA SER A 131 22.60 -2.37 -13.74
C SER A 131 21.21 -3.04 -13.70
N LEU A 132 21.14 -4.29 -13.23
CA LEU A 132 19.92 -5.06 -13.09
C LEU A 132 18.97 -4.49 -12.02
N LEU A 133 19.51 -3.75 -11.05
CA LEU A 133 18.70 -3.08 -10.05
C LEU A 133 17.88 -1.93 -10.66
N SER A 134 18.49 -1.14 -11.54
CA SER A 134 17.81 -0.07 -12.28
C SER A 134 16.66 -0.61 -13.14
N ASP A 135 16.90 -1.72 -13.83
CA ASP A 135 15.87 -2.39 -14.64
C ASP A 135 14.71 -2.89 -13.76
N THR A 136 15.04 -3.40 -12.58
CA THR A 136 14.03 -3.87 -11.62
C THR A 136 13.19 -2.73 -11.07
N PHE A 137 13.78 -1.58 -10.74
CA PHE A 137 13.04 -0.39 -10.34
C PHE A 137 12.12 0.13 -11.46
N SER A 138 12.61 0.17 -12.69
CA SER A 138 11.80 0.56 -13.85
C SER A 138 10.58 -0.34 -14.02
N LEU A 139 10.76 -1.65 -13.84
CA LEU A 139 9.68 -2.63 -13.88
C LEU A 139 8.69 -2.45 -12.70
N MET A 140 9.19 -2.13 -11.50
CA MET A 140 8.36 -1.82 -10.34
C MET A 140 7.43 -0.63 -10.60
N TYR A 141 7.96 0.48 -11.07
CA TYR A 141 7.17 1.71 -11.30
C TYR A 141 6.19 1.53 -12.45
N PHE A 142 6.61 0.89 -13.53
CA PHE A 142 5.71 0.56 -14.64
C PHE A 142 4.56 -0.35 -14.18
N GLY A 143 4.89 -1.42 -13.49
CA GLY A 143 3.89 -2.37 -12.99
C GLY A 143 2.98 -1.78 -11.91
N ASN A 144 3.49 -0.87 -11.05
CA ASN A 144 2.66 -0.12 -10.11
C ASN A 144 1.58 0.70 -10.83
N SER A 145 1.95 1.39 -11.92
CA SER A 145 0.99 2.14 -12.74
C SER A 145 -0.06 1.21 -13.36
N LEU A 146 0.34 0.04 -13.83
CA LEU A 146 -0.58 -0.96 -14.36
C LEU A 146 -1.51 -1.52 -13.27
N CYS A 147 -0.99 -1.78 -12.07
CA CYS A 147 -1.80 -2.19 -10.90
C CYS A 147 -2.86 -1.14 -10.57
N ALA A 148 -2.53 0.15 -10.63
CA ALA A 148 -3.49 1.24 -10.40
C ALA A 148 -4.65 1.20 -11.40
N ILE A 149 -4.36 1.01 -12.69
CA ILE A 149 -5.38 0.93 -13.74
C ILE A 149 -6.28 -0.30 -13.51
N VAL A 150 -5.69 -1.46 -13.33
CA VAL A 150 -6.43 -2.72 -13.12
C VAL A 150 -7.28 -2.64 -11.84
N ALA A 151 -6.71 -2.13 -10.75
CA ALA A 151 -7.43 -1.95 -9.50
C ALA A 151 -8.63 -1.00 -9.64
N GLY A 152 -8.48 0.10 -10.39
CA GLY A 152 -9.57 1.02 -10.70
C GLY A 152 -10.72 0.34 -11.44
N ILE A 153 -10.40 -0.46 -12.47
CA ILE A 153 -11.41 -1.22 -13.24
C ILE A 153 -12.12 -2.26 -12.34
N VAL A 154 -11.36 -3.04 -11.58
CA VAL A 154 -11.93 -4.05 -10.65
C VAL A 154 -12.81 -3.40 -9.59
N ALA A 155 -12.38 -2.28 -9.01
CA ALA A 155 -13.14 -1.53 -8.02
C ALA A 155 -14.45 -0.99 -8.62
N GLN A 156 -14.45 -0.54 -9.88
CA GLN A 156 -15.66 -0.11 -10.59
C GLN A 156 -16.66 -1.26 -10.74
N PHE A 157 -16.22 -2.41 -11.24
CA PHE A 157 -17.10 -3.58 -11.36
C PHE A 157 -17.67 -4.04 -10.02
N ALA A 158 -16.86 -4.00 -8.94
CA ALA A 158 -17.32 -4.35 -7.62
C ALA A 158 -18.39 -3.34 -7.09
N ALA A 159 -18.20 -2.05 -7.36
CA ALA A 159 -19.15 -1.02 -6.96
C ALA A 159 -20.47 -1.10 -7.73
N ASP A 160 -20.42 -1.40 -9.03
CA ASP A 160 -21.62 -1.55 -9.86
C ASP A 160 -22.41 -2.82 -9.51
N GLY A 161 -21.73 -3.88 -9.05
CA GLY A 161 -22.34 -5.15 -8.64
C GLY A 161 -22.92 -5.16 -7.22
N ILE A 162 -22.54 -4.20 -6.38
CA ILE A 162 -23.06 -4.06 -5.01
C ILE A 162 -23.70 -2.66 -4.92
N PRO A 163 -25.00 -2.54 -5.18
CA PRO A 163 -25.66 -1.24 -5.03
C PRO A 163 -25.47 -0.77 -3.59
N LEU A 164 -24.72 0.31 -3.41
CA LEU A 164 -24.66 1.06 -2.15
C LEU A 164 -26.02 1.73 -1.99
N THR A 165 -27.00 0.96 -1.54
CA THR A 165 -28.31 1.51 -1.17
C THR A 165 -28.11 2.45 0.03
N PRO A 166 -28.70 3.65 -0.01
CA PRO A 166 -28.60 4.63 1.06
C PRO A 166 -29.20 4.14 2.38
#